data_1f0e5d0b1374e56c126bf0f7ade6ff94
#
_entry.id   1f0e5d0b1374e56c126bf0f7ade6ff94
#
_cell.length_a   1.000
_cell.length_b   1.000
_cell.length_c   1.000
_cell.angle_alpha   90.00
_cell.angle_beta   90.00
_cell.angle_gamma   90.00
#
_symmetry.space_group_name_H-M   'P 1'
#
loop_
_entity.id
_entity.type
_entity.pdbx_description
1 polymer ?
#
loop_
_entity_poly.entity_id
_entity_poly.type
_entity_poly.pdbx_seq_one_letter_code
_entity_poly.pdbx_strand_id
1 'polypeptide(L)'
;MFEVVYYSMCGNTKKIAEAIAGELGVKAEDVKAKKEPTKDSFLFLGSGCYGYKPGKKIRDFIARNDFEGRNVALFGVSGSGEGDEVTAMEESLKLKGAIITGSFYCKGRAFLFFNRGHPSKEELANARKFAGEMKQQWTL
;
A
#
# COMPACT_ATOMS: atom_id res chain seq x y z
N MET A 1 15.71 -2.26 -6.29
CA MET A 1 15.03 -0.95 -6.35
C MET A 1 13.65 -1.05 -5.70
N PHE A 2 13.28 -0.04 -4.95
CA PHE A 2 11.97 0.03 -4.29
C PHE A 2 11.07 1.01 -5.01
N GLU A 3 9.77 0.73 -4.97
CA GLU A 3 8.77 1.57 -5.59
C GLU A 3 7.54 1.59 -4.70
N VAL A 4 6.94 2.75 -4.49
CA VAL A 4 5.73 2.90 -3.68
C VAL A 4 4.63 3.53 -4.54
N VAL A 5 3.54 2.79 -4.73
CA VAL A 5 2.39 3.22 -5.51
C VAL A 5 1.14 3.13 -4.64
N TYR A 6 0.32 4.17 -4.66
CA TYR A 6 -0.85 4.22 -3.80
C TYR A 6 -2.05 4.85 -4.50
N TYR A 7 -3.22 4.59 -3.94
CA TYR A 7 -4.44 5.34 -4.23
C TYR A 7 -5.02 5.88 -2.92
N SER A 8 -5.33 7.17 -2.89
CA SER A 8 -5.88 7.82 -1.70
C SER A 8 -6.96 8.82 -2.11
N MET A 9 -8.17 8.66 -1.56
CA MET A 9 -9.24 9.62 -1.82
C MET A 9 -9.15 10.83 -0.87
N CYS A 10 -8.91 10.57 0.41
CA CYS A 10 -8.94 11.60 1.47
C CYS A 10 -7.57 11.95 2.05
N GLY A 11 -6.49 11.38 1.51
CA GLY A 11 -5.13 11.69 1.94
C GLY A 11 -4.58 10.78 3.04
N ASN A 12 -5.36 9.87 3.61
CA ASN A 12 -4.90 8.98 4.67
C ASN A 12 -3.87 7.96 4.16
N THR A 13 -4.21 7.28 3.07
CA THR A 13 -3.29 6.31 2.44
C THR A 13 -2.04 7.02 1.94
N LYS A 14 -2.18 8.25 1.44
CA LYS A 14 -1.04 9.05 1.00
C LYS A 14 -0.05 9.29 2.14
N LYS A 15 -0.53 9.59 3.35
CA LYS A 15 0.34 9.80 4.52
C LYS A 15 1.15 8.54 4.85
N ILE A 16 0.51 7.38 4.81
CA ILE A 16 1.19 6.10 5.03
C ILE A 16 2.18 5.82 3.92
N ALA A 17 1.78 6.04 2.66
CA ALA A 17 2.66 5.86 1.49
C ALA A 17 3.90 6.74 1.59
N GLU A 18 3.74 7.99 1.99
CA GLU A 18 4.87 8.92 2.13
C GLU A 18 5.80 8.51 3.28
N ALA A 19 5.25 7.99 4.39
CA ALA A 19 6.07 7.48 5.48
C ALA A 19 6.91 6.27 5.05
N ILE A 20 6.29 5.34 4.32
CA ILE A 20 6.98 4.17 3.77
C ILE A 20 8.07 4.61 2.78
N ALA A 21 7.70 5.46 1.83
CA ALA A 21 8.63 5.94 0.80
C ALA A 21 9.82 6.68 1.41
N GLY A 22 9.57 7.50 2.44
CA GLY A 22 10.65 8.20 3.15
C GLY A 22 11.65 7.24 3.78
N GLU A 23 11.18 6.16 4.37
CA GLU A 23 12.04 5.14 4.96
C GLU A 23 12.85 4.40 3.89
N LEU A 24 12.28 4.21 2.72
CA LEU A 24 12.94 3.53 1.60
C LEU A 24 13.82 4.45 0.76
N GLY A 25 13.78 5.75 1.00
CA GLY A 25 14.55 6.73 0.22
C GLY A 25 14.02 6.96 -1.19
N VAL A 26 12.73 6.77 -1.40
CA VAL A 26 12.06 6.98 -2.70
C VAL A 26 10.87 7.90 -2.53
N LYS A 27 10.24 8.29 -3.64
CA LYS A 27 9.00 9.06 -3.63
C LYS A 27 7.80 8.15 -3.77
N ALA A 28 6.75 8.44 -3.02
CA ALA A 28 5.46 7.77 -3.21
C ALA A 28 4.80 8.33 -4.47
N GLU A 29 4.26 7.44 -5.29
CA GLU A 29 3.60 7.80 -6.55
C GLU A 29 2.12 7.46 -6.51
N ASP A 30 1.29 8.42 -6.88
CA ASP A 30 -0.15 8.20 -7.03
C ASP A 30 -0.38 7.27 -8.23
N VAL A 31 -1.21 6.26 -8.07
CA VAL A 31 -1.52 5.29 -9.14
C VAL A 31 -2.08 5.97 -10.40
N LYS A 32 -2.70 7.14 -10.26
CA LYS A 32 -3.21 7.89 -11.40
C LYS A 32 -2.09 8.39 -12.31
N ALA A 33 -0.90 8.60 -11.77
CA ALA A 33 0.27 9.04 -12.53
C ALA A 33 1.19 7.88 -12.92
N LYS A 34 1.00 6.70 -12.35
CA LYS A 34 1.83 5.53 -12.58
C LYS A 34 0.98 4.40 -13.18
N LYS A 35 1.15 4.15 -14.48
CA LYS A 35 0.32 3.18 -15.20
C LYS A 35 0.79 1.74 -15.05
N GLU A 36 2.06 1.53 -14.80
CA GLU A 36 2.65 0.20 -14.67
C GLU A 36 3.80 0.21 -13.68
N PRO A 37 4.06 -0.92 -12.99
CA PRO A 37 5.20 -0.98 -12.09
C PRO A 37 6.51 -0.96 -12.86
N THR A 38 7.55 -0.42 -12.24
CA THR A 38 8.90 -0.43 -12.82
C THR A 38 9.39 -1.86 -12.86
N LYS A 39 10.06 -2.22 -13.97
CA LYS A 39 10.61 -3.56 -14.15
C LYS A 39 11.57 -3.91 -13.01
N ASP A 40 11.43 -5.14 -12.49
CA ASP A 40 12.31 -5.68 -11.44
C ASP A 40 12.31 -4.91 -10.11
N SER A 41 11.31 -4.07 -9.88
CA SER A 41 11.19 -3.37 -8.60
C SER A 41 10.53 -4.25 -7.54
N PHE A 42 10.88 -4.00 -6.27
CA PHE A 42 10.09 -4.46 -5.14
C PHE A 42 9.00 -3.41 -4.94
N LEU A 43 7.77 -3.79 -5.24
CA LEU A 43 6.63 -2.87 -5.23
C LEU A 43 5.93 -2.85 -3.87
N PHE A 44 5.76 -1.64 -3.34
CA PHE A 44 4.86 -1.40 -2.21
C PHE A 44 3.59 -0.79 -2.79
N LEU A 45 2.48 -1.50 -2.65
CA LEU A 45 1.20 -1.10 -3.24
C LEU A 45 0.17 -0.90 -2.14
N GLY A 46 -0.48 0.25 -2.14
CA GLY A 46 -1.43 0.57 -1.08
C GLY A 46 -2.69 1.26 -1.54
N SER A 47 -3.75 1.11 -0.75
CA SER A 47 -5.05 1.68 -1.04
C SER A 47 -5.82 1.99 0.24
N GLY A 48 -6.77 2.92 0.14
CA GLY A 48 -7.86 3.02 1.10
C GLY A 48 -8.85 1.89 0.87
N CYS A 49 -9.85 1.80 1.75
CA CYS A 49 -10.89 0.79 1.69
C CYS A 49 -12.22 1.44 1.30
N TYR A 50 -12.86 0.90 0.28
CA TYR A 50 -14.11 1.42 -0.26
C TYR A 50 -15.07 0.26 -0.45
N GLY A 51 -16.02 0.10 0.48
CA GLY A 51 -16.94 -1.04 0.46
C GLY A 51 -16.21 -2.38 0.60
N TYR A 52 -15.28 -2.47 1.53
CA TYR A 52 -14.45 -3.66 1.81
C TYR A 52 -13.47 -4.02 0.69
N LYS A 53 -13.26 -3.10 -0.26
CA LYS A 53 -12.38 -3.33 -1.42
C LYS A 53 -11.37 -2.21 -1.56
N PRO A 54 -10.23 -2.46 -2.19
CA PRO A 54 -9.32 -1.38 -2.56
C PRO A 54 -9.98 -0.49 -3.62
N GLY A 55 -9.46 0.71 -3.78
CA GLY A 55 -9.97 1.65 -4.77
C GLY A 55 -9.94 1.09 -6.19
N LYS A 56 -10.90 1.49 -7.01
CA LYS A 56 -11.02 1.02 -8.40
C LYS A 56 -9.73 1.24 -9.19
N LYS A 57 -9.05 2.36 -8.97
CA LYS A 57 -7.78 2.67 -9.66
C LYS A 57 -6.70 1.64 -9.35
N ILE A 58 -6.64 1.15 -8.11
CA ILE A 58 -5.72 0.08 -7.72
C ILE A 58 -6.15 -1.26 -8.31
N ARG A 59 -7.46 -1.56 -8.29
CA ARG A 59 -7.97 -2.80 -8.90
C ARG A 59 -7.65 -2.86 -10.39
N ASP A 60 -7.82 -1.72 -11.08
CA ASP A 60 -7.50 -1.62 -12.51
C ASP A 60 -5.98 -1.76 -12.74
N PHE A 61 -5.17 -1.16 -11.89
CA PHE A 61 -3.70 -1.28 -11.95
C PHE A 61 -3.27 -2.75 -11.83
N ILE A 62 -3.85 -3.48 -10.87
CA ILE A 62 -3.55 -4.90 -10.70
C ILE A 62 -4.02 -5.70 -11.91
N ALA A 63 -5.24 -5.42 -12.41
CA ALA A 63 -5.82 -6.20 -13.50
C ALA A 63 -5.03 -6.07 -14.82
N ARG A 64 -4.52 -4.87 -15.13
CA ARG A 64 -3.90 -4.62 -16.43
C ARG A 64 -2.39 -4.85 -16.49
N ASN A 65 -1.75 -5.10 -15.35
CA ASN A 65 -0.29 -5.28 -15.32
C ASN A 65 0.11 -6.72 -15.04
N ASP A 66 1.37 -7.05 -15.34
CA ASP A 66 1.96 -8.34 -15.04
C ASP A 66 2.65 -8.29 -13.68
N PHE A 67 2.39 -9.32 -12.87
CA PHE A 67 2.96 -9.44 -11.53
C PHE A 67 3.67 -10.77 -11.30
N GLU A 68 3.84 -11.58 -12.33
CA GLU A 68 4.45 -12.90 -12.19
C GLU A 68 5.86 -12.79 -11.59
N GLY A 69 6.06 -13.46 -10.45
CA GLY A 69 7.34 -13.49 -9.75
C GLY A 69 7.74 -12.17 -9.08
N ARG A 70 6.89 -11.16 -9.09
CA ARG A 70 7.19 -9.85 -8.50
C ARG A 70 6.98 -9.89 -6.99
N ASN A 71 7.96 -9.38 -6.25
CA ASN A 71 7.82 -9.16 -4.82
C ASN A 71 6.96 -7.92 -4.57
N VAL A 72 5.90 -8.10 -3.79
CA VAL A 72 4.96 -7.02 -3.46
C VAL A 72 4.73 -6.99 -1.96
N ALA A 73 4.85 -5.82 -1.36
CA ALA A 73 4.42 -5.56 -0.01
C ALA A 73 3.16 -4.68 -0.08
N LEU A 74 2.17 -4.98 0.74
CA LEU A 74 0.88 -4.30 0.68
C LEU A 74 0.66 -3.41 1.89
N PHE A 75 -0.01 -2.30 1.69
CA PHE A 75 -0.45 -1.48 2.81
C PHE A 75 -1.85 -0.93 2.56
N GLY A 76 -2.59 -0.72 3.64
CA GLY A 76 -3.95 -0.25 3.55
C GLY A 76 -4.36 0.63 4.72
N VAL A 77 -5.33 1.48 4.46
CA VAL A 77 -5.89 2.37 5.48
C VAL A 77 -7.41 2.33 5.36
N SER A 78 -8.09 2.05 6.47
CA SER A 78 -9.54 1.96 6.48
C SER A 78 -10.13 2.55 7.76
N GLY A 79 -11.42 2.84 7.75
CA GLY A 79 -12.11 3.33 8.94
C GLY A 79 -12.12 2.31 10.07
N SER A 80 -12.24 1.03 9.75
CA SER A 80 -12.21 -0.05 10.75
C SER A 80 -10.81 -0.44 11.19
N GLY A 81 -9.83 -0.26 10.32
CA GLY A 81 -8.46 -0.72 10.54
C GLY A 81 -8.30 -2.23 10.43
N GLU A 82 -9.24 -2.93 9.81
CA GLU A 82 -9.25 -4.41 9.73
C GLU A 82 -8.51 -5.00 8.53
N GLY A 83 -8.16 -4.17 7.54
CA GLY A 83 -7.35 -4.60 6.41
C GLY A 83 -8.07 -5.39 5.32
N ASP A 84 -9.38 -5.22 5.18
CA ASP A 84 -10.14 -5.89 4.10
C ASP A 84 -9.58 -5.56 2.71
N GLU A 85 -9.18 -4.32 2.49
CA GLU A 85 -8.58 -3.86 1.24
C GLU A 85 -7.25 -4.56 0.97
N VAL A 86 -6.47 -4.81 2.01
CA VAL A 86 -5.18 -5.53 1.90
C VAL A 86 -5.42 -6.99 1.54
N THR A 87 -6.38 -7.64 2.20
CA THR A 87 -6.74 -9.02 1.91
C THR A 87 -7.18 -9.17 0.45
N ALA A 88 -8.02 -8.25 -0.03
CA ALA A 88 -8.50 -8.28 -1.41
C ALA A 88 -7.36 -8.08 -2.42
N MET A 89 -6.44 -7.16 -2.16
CA MET A 89 -5.26 -6.96 -3.01
C MET A 89 -4.37 -8.20 -3.03
N GLU A 90 -4.15 -8.81 -1.87
CA GLU A 90 -3.33 -10.02 -1.75
C GLU A 90 -3.89 -11.15 -2.60
N GLU A 91 -5.19 -11.41 -2.49
CA GLU A 91 -5.85 -12.45 -3.27
C GLU A 91 -5.70 -12.22 -4.78
N SER A 92 -5.96 -11.00 -5.23
CA SER A 92 -5.85 -10.65 -6.64
C SER A 92 -4.43 -10.80 -7.17
N LEU A 93 -3.44 -10.36 -6.40
CA LEU A 93 -2.04 -10.41 -6.81
C LEU A 93 -1.49 -11.83 -6.79
N LYS A 94 -1.88 -12.66 -5.83
CA LYS A 94 -1.48 -14.07 -5.80
C LYS A 94 -1.99 -14.82 -7.03
N LEU A 95 -3.21 -14.52 -7.46
CA LEU A 95 -3.76 -15.09 -8.70
C LEU A 95 -2.94 -14.71 -9.94
N LYS A 96 -2.22 -13.60 -9.87
CA LYS A 96 -1.35 -13.13 -10.96
C LYS A 96 0.11 -13.53 -10.76
N GLY A 97 0.40 -14.38 -9.81
CA GLY A 97 1.74 -14.92 -9.59
C GLY A 97 2.68 -14.04 -8.77
N ALA A 98 2.16 -13.02 -8.13
CA ALA A 98 2.98 -12.16 -7.26
C ALA A 98 3.39 -12.90 -5.98
N ILE A 99 4.54 -12.52 -5.45
CA ILE A 99 5.05 -13.00 -4.16
C ILE A 99 4.74 -11.93 -3.12
N ILE A 100 3.82 -12.20 -2.22
CA ILE A 100 3.44 -11.23 -1.18
C ILE A 100 4.44 -11.35 -0.03
N THR A 101 5.29 -10.35 0.10
CA THR A 101 6.38 -10.35 1.07
C THR A 101 5.92 -9.93 2.47
N GLY A 102 4.93 -9.08 2.54
CA GLY A 102 4.36 -8.63 3.81
C GLY A 102 3.22 -7.65 3.61
N SER A 103 2.57 -7.29 4.70
CA SER A 103 1.45 -6.35 4.66
C SER A 103 1.38 -5.52 5.94
N PHE A 104 0.83 -4.32 5.79
CA PHE A 104 0.58 -3.38 6.87
C PHE A 104 -0.78 -2.73 6.66
N TYR A 105 -1.54 -2.56 7.73
CA TYR A 105 -2.80 -1.82 7.64
C TYR A 105 -3.09 -1.11 8.97
N CYS A 106 -3.81 -0.01 8.89
CA CYS A 106 -4.14 0.79 10.06
C CYS A 106 -5.43 1.58 9.85
N LYS A 107 -5.85 2.29 10.88
CA LYS A 107 -7.00 3.19 10.80
C LYS A 107 -6.63 4.47 10.10
N GLY A 108 -7.60 5.00 9.34
CA GLY A 108 -7.56 6.34 8.80
C GLY A 108 -8.82 7.10 9.21
N ARG A 109 -8.84 8.40 8.96
CA ARG A 109 -10.02 9.20 9.22
C ARG A 109 -11.14 8.80 8.25
N ALA A 110 -12.26 8.34 8.81
CA ALA A 110 -13.46 8.03 8.04
C ALA A 110 -14.46 9.17 8.27
N PHE A 111 -15.01 9.73 7.22
CA PHE A 111 -15.88 10.91 7.28
C PHE A 111 -15.15 12.10 7.94
N LEU A 112 -15.89 13.15 8.26
CA LEU A 112 -15.30 14.37 8.82
C LEU A 112 -14.89 14.24 10.29
N PHE A 113 -15.50 13.32 11.02
CA PHE A 113 -15.35 13.26 12.48
C PHE A 113 -14.83 11.91 13.03
N PHE A 114 -14.97 10.83 12.28
CA PHE A 114 -14.53 9.52 12.74
C PHE A 114 -13.03 9.36 12.58
N ASN A 115 -12.38 8.80 13.61
CA ASN A 115 -10.95 8.52 13.62
C ASN A 115 -10.07 9.75 13.33
N ARG A 116 -10.49 10.92 13.83
CA ARG A 116 -9.65 12.13 13.75
C ARG A 116 -8.34 11.83 14.46
N GLY A 117 -7.23 12.22 13.84
CA GLY A 117 -5.92 11.89 14.34
C GLY A 117 -5.37 10.56 13.86
N HIS A 118 -6.08 9.85 13.00
CA HIS A 118 -5.59 8.65 12.31
C HIS A 118 -5.40 8.94 10.82
N PRO A 119 -4.29 8.47 10.20
CA PRO A 119 -3.19 7.78 10.86
C PRO A 119 -2.51 8.65 11.91
N SER A 120 -2.27 8.07 13.08
CA SER A 120 -1.58 8.73 14.18
C SER A 120 -0.06 8.73 13.96
N LYS A 121 0.66 9.46 14.81
CA LYS A 121 2.12 9.44 14.81
C LYS A 121 2.67 8.02 15.02
N GLU A 122 2.01 7.25 15.88
CA GLU A 122 2.38 5.85 16.16
C GLU A 122 2.16 4.98 14.93
N GLU A 123 1.03 5.16 14.23
CA GLU A 123 0.74 4.41 13.01
C GLU A 123 1.73 4.74 11.90
N LEU A 124 2.11 6.01 11.77
CA LEU A 124 3.15 6.42 10.82
C LEU A 124 4.51 5.81 11.16
N ALA A 125 4.86 5.77 12.45
CA ALA A 125 6.09 5.13 12.92
C ALA A 125 6.08 3.63 12.62
N ASN A 126 4.93 2.97 12.84
CA ASN A 126 4.77 1.55 12.54
C ASN A 126 4.87 1.27 11.03
N ALA A 127 4.37 2.17 10.19
CA ALA A 127 4.52 2.07 8.75
C ALA A 127 5.99 2.15 8.33
N ARG A 128 6.75 3.06 8.91
CA ARG A 128 8.20 3.16 8.66
C ARG A 128 8.94 1.91 9.11
N LYS A 129 8.58 1.36 10.28
CA LYS A 129 9.16 0.12 10.78
C LYS A 129 8.88 -1.04 9.82
N PHE A 130 7.64 -1.14 9.34
CA PHE A 130 7.26 -2.14 8.35
C PHE A 130 8.12 -2.02 7.09
N ALA A 131 8.27 -0.79 6.55
CA ALA A 131 9.10 -0.56 5.38
C ALA A 131 10.55 -0.98 5.60
N GLY A 132 11.11 -0.66 6.77
CA GLY A 132 12.48 -1.06 7.13
C GLY A 132 12.64 -2.57 7.20
N GLU A 133 11.66 -3.28 7.75
CA GLU A 133 11.67 -4.74 7.82
C GLU A 133 11.62 -5.37 6.42
N MET A 134 10.79 -4.83 5.54
CA MET A 134 10.69 -5.31 4.15
C MET A 134 11.99 -5.04 3.40
N LYS A 135 12.57 -3.86 3.58
CA LYS A 135 13.85 -3.51 2.98
C LYS A 135 14.95 -4.49 3.40
N GLN A 136 15.00 -4.82 4.70
CA GLN A 136 15.99 -5.75 5.23
C GLN A 136 15.83 -7.14 4.60
N GLN A 137 14.61 -7.63 4.47
CA GLN A 137 14.34 -8.91 3.82
C GLN A 137 14.78 -8.93 2.36
N TRP A 138 14.56 -7.83 1.66
CA TRP A 138 14.94 -7.70 0.24
C TRP A 138 16.45 -7.75 0.04
N THR A 139 17.22 -7.24 0.99
CA THR A 139 18.69 -7.16 0.89
C THR A 139 19.43 -8.38 1.44
N LEU A 140 18.71 -9.37 1.97
CA LEU A 140 19.32 -10.62 2.48
C LEU A 140 19.65 -11.61 1.30
#